data_5baaae0644a97fd300432315eb40dc80
#
_entry.id   5baaae0644a97fd300432315eb40dc80
#
_cell.length_a   1.000
_cell.length_b   1.000
_cell.length_c   1.000
_cell.angle_alpha   90.00
_cell.angle_beta   90.00
_cell.angle_gamma   90.00
#
_symmetry.space_group_name_H-M   'P 1'
#
loop_
_entity.id
_entity.type
_entity.pdbx_description
1 polymer ?
#
loop_
_entity_poly.entity_id
_entity_poly.type
_entity_poly.pdbx_seq_one_letter_code
_entity_poly.pdbx_strand_id
1 'polypeptide(L)'
;MSADLITNSKPWDMKTIFLNKIKERGGFTCHHAHFDKAYLISNDNLVLSQRDMQDKWRLYRELKKSYTFKDLYERISRAVEKMIEQGVTHCRSFIDADELVGS
;
A
#
# COMPACT_ATOMS: atom_id res chain seq x y z
N MET A 1 2.44 -4.48 27.20
CA MET A 1 2.53 -5.73 26.40
C MET A 1 1.83 -6.84 27.17
N SER A 2 0.99 -7.59 26.50
CA SER A 2 0.24 -8.65 27.17
C SER A 2 1.13 -9.85 27.51
N ALA A 3 0.77 -10.59 28.56
CA ALA A 3 1.49 -11.82 28.92
C ALA A 3 1.42 -12.85 27.79
N ASP A 4 0.32 -12.90 27.04
CA ASP A 4 0.13 -13.81 25.91
C ASP A 4 1.16 -13.57 24.81
N LEU A 5 1.48 -12.30 24.54
CA LEU A 5 2.48 -11.94 23.54
C LEU A 5 3.86 -12.48 23.96
N ILE A 6 4.22 -12.36 25.24
CA ILE A 6 5.51 -12.84 25.76
C ILE A 6 5.56 -14.36 25.68
N THR A 7 4.50 -15.07 26.05
CA THR A 7 4.47 -16.53 26.08
C THR A 7 4.40 -17.16 24.70
N ASN A 8 3.75 -16.49 23.73
CA ASN A 8 3.53 -17.03 22.39
C ASN A 8 4.60 -16.59 21.38
N SER A 9 5.30 -15.49 21.65
CA SER A 9 6.36 -15.01 20.78
C SER A 9 7.66 -15.73 21.08
N LYS A 10 8.37 -16.12 20.03
CA LYS A 10 9.73 -16.65 20.17
C LYS A 10 10.65 -15.54 20.68
N PRO A 11 11.68 -15.85 21.51
CA PRO A 11 12.59 -14.83 22.04
C PRO A 11 13.25 -13.97 20.96
N TRP A 12 13.41 -14.49 19.76
CA TRP A 12 14.03 -13.79 18.63
C TRP A 12 13.02 -13.13 17.69
N ASP A 13 11.73 -13.20 17.99
CA ASP A 13 10.68 -12.56 17.16
C ASP A 13 10.60 -11.06 17.47
N MET A 14 11.66 -10.36 17.14
CA MET A 14 11.77 -8.91 17.36
C MET A 14 10.79 -8.10 16.54
N LYS A 15 10.39 -8.60 15.37
CA LYS A 15 9.44 -7.91 14.51
C LYS A 15 8.09 -7.75 15.21
N THR A 16 7.55 -8.82 15.75
CA THR A 16 6.27 -8.82 16.46
C THR A 16 6.32 -7.91 17.68
N ILE A 17 7.37 -8.04 18.48
CA ILE A 17 7.57 -7.21 19.69
C ILE A 17 7.65 -5.73 19.32
N PHE A 18 8.44 -5.40 18.32
CA PHE A 18 8.61 -4.01 17.84
C PHE A 18 7.29 -3.43 17.34
N LEU A 19 6.56 -4.15 16.50
CA LEU A 19 5.29 -3.67 15.95
C LEU A 19 4.25 -3.44 17.03
N ASN A 20 4.20 -4.30 18.06
CA ASN A 20 3.27 -4.11 19.15
C ASN A 20 3.60 -2.85 19.95
N LYS A 21 4.87 -2.56 20.19
CA LYS A 21 5.30 -1.33 20.85
C LYS A 21 4.94 -0.10 20.04
N ILE A 22 5.11 -0.15 18.72
CA ILE A 22 4.72 0.95 17.83
C ILE A 22 3.22 1.20 17.90
N LYS A 23 2.40 0.14 17.86
CA LYS A 23 0.94 0.25 17.97
C LYS A 23 0.49 0.83 19.30
N GLU A 24 1.15 0.45 20.40
CA GLU A 24 0.88 1.00 21.74
C GLU A 24 1.12 2.52 21.79
N ARG A 25 2.03 3.04 20.97
CA ARG A 25 2.37 4.46 20.89
C ARG A 25 1.63 5.22 19.80
N GLY A 26 0.59 4.62 19.21
CA GLY A 26 -0.23 5.26 18.19
C GLY A 26 0.04 4.84 16.76
N GLY A 27 1.03 3.98 16.52
CA GLY A 27 1.38 3.47 15.20
C GLY A 27 2.21 4.43 14.35
N PHE A 28 2.52 4.00 13.14
CA PHE A 28 3.22 4.85 12.16
C PHE A 28 2.24 5.73 11.39
N THR A 29 2.70 6.89 10.97
CA THR A 29 1.96 7.75 10.05
C THR A 29 2.64 7.77 8.69
N CYS A 30 1.89 7.43 7.64
CA CYS A 30 2.35 7.55 6.26
C CYS A 30 1.80 8.86 5.67
N HIS A 31 2.67 9.82 5.42
CA HIS A 31 2.26 11.16 4.97
C HIS A 31 2.01 11.24 3.47
N HIS A 32 2.44 10.25 2.68
CA HIS A 32 2.37 10.31 1.24
C HIS A 32 2.24 8.90 0.66
N ALA A 33 1.11 8.61 0.07
CA ALA A 33 0.84 7.34 -0.61
C ALA A 33 -0.02 7.59 -1.84
N HIS A 34 -0.04 6.62 -2.75
CA HIS A 34 -0.87 6.61 -3.95
C HIS A 34 -1.57 5.26 -4.03
N PHE A 35 -2.60 5.07 -3.23
CA PHE A 35 -3.32 3.78 -3.15
C PHE A 35 -4.00 3.42 -4.46
N ASP A 36 -4.41 4.40 -5.26
CA ASP A 36 -5.01 4.17 -6.57
C ASP A 36 -4.05 3.48 -7.55
N LYS A 37 -2.74 3.61 -7.32
CA LYS A 37 -1.69 2.98 -8.13
C LYS A 37 -1.15 1.69 -7.53
N ALA A 38 -1.64 1.30 -6.36
CA ALA A 38 -1.19 0.08 -5.70
C ALA A 38 -1.48 -1.15 -6.57
N TYR A 39 -0.48 -2.03 -6.66
CA TYR A 39 -0.56 -3.29 -7.42
C TYR A 39 -0.84 -3.15 -8.92
N LEU A 40 -0.61 -1.96 -9.48
CA LEU A 40 -0.68 -1.78 -10.95
C LEU A 40 0.52 -2.36 -11.66
N ILE A 41 1.69 -2.29 -11.04
CA ILE A 41 2.92 -2.82 -11.63
C ILE A 41 3.03 -4.30 -11.29
N SER A 42 3.18 -5.12 -12.31
CA SER A 42 3.36 -6.57 -12.19
C SER A 42 4.61 -6.98 -12.95
N ASN A 43 4.96 -8.25 -12.88
CA ASN A 43 6.09 -8.78 -13.65
C ASN A 43 5.89 -8.57 -15.16
N ASP A 44 4.64 -8.58 -15.62
CA ASP A 44 4.32 -8.44 -17.05
C ASP A 44 4.63 -7.04 -17.59
N ASN A 45 4.50 -6.00 -16.75
CA ASN A 45 4.72 -4.61 -17.17
C ASN A 45 5.92 -3.96 -16.49
N LEU A 46 6.71 -4.71 -15.73
CA LEU A 46 7.83 -4.18 -14.96
C LEU A 46 8.87 -3.49 -15.84
N VAL A 47 9.20 -4.09 -17.01
CA VAL A 47 10.18 -3.52 -17.93
C VAL A 47 9.74 -2.14 -18.42
N LEU A 48 8.47 -1.99 -18.77
CA LEU A 48 7.93 -0.70 -19.19
C LEU A 48 7.97 0.33 -18.07
N SER A 49 7.72 -0.09 -16.84
CA SER A 49 7.74 0.81 -15.67
C SER A 49 9.14 1.31 -15.33
N GLN A 50 10.18 0.58 -15.78
CA GLN A 50 11.59 0.94 -15.52
C GLN A 50 12.20 1.82 -16.61
N ARG A 51 11.46 2.09 -17.68
CA ARG A 51 11.91 2.98 -18.76
C ARG A 51 11.85 4.44 -18.31
N ASP A 52 11.97 5.38 -19.26
CA ASP A 52 11.92 6.79 -18.95
C ASP A 52 10.54 7.24 -18.42
N MET A 53 10.45 8.50 -17.99
CA MET A 53 9.22 9.03 -17.41
C MET A 53 8.04 9.02 -18.38
N GLN A 54 8.29 9.27 -19.66
CA GLN A 54 7.22 9.28 -20.66
C GLN A 54 6.63 7.90 -20.85
N ASP A 55 7.47 6.84 -20.87
CA ASP A 55 7.01 5.46 -20.97
C ASP A 55 6.19 5.07 -19.73
N LYS A 56 6.62 5.51 -18.54
CA LYS A 56 5.84 5.30 -17.31
C LYS A 56 4.48 5.97 -17.38
N TRP A 57 4.40 7.19 -17.84
CA TRP A 57 3.13 7.92 -17.96
C TRP A 57 2.20 7.25 -18.97
N ARG A 58 2.72 6.77 -20.09
CA ARG A 58 1.93 6.00 -21.07
C ARG A 58 1.40 4.71 -20.45
N LEU A 59 2.23 3.99 -19.70
CA LEU A 59 1.82 2.76 -19.02
C LEU A 59 0.68 3.03 -18.04
N TYR A 60 0.83 4.02 -17.17
CA TYR A 60 -0.21 4.36 -16.20
C TYR A 60 -1.49 4.84 -16.90
N ARG A 61 -1.37 5.59 -17.98
CA ARG A 61 -2.53 6.04 -18.75
C ARG A 61 -3.29 4.86 -19.35
N GLU A 62 -2.60 3.89 -19.91
CA GLU A 62 -3.23 2.66 -20.44
C GLU A 62 -3.88 1.83 -19.35
N LEU A 63 -3.21 1.69 -18.20
CA LEU A 63 -3.76 0.96 -17.07
C LEU A 63 -5.02 1.64 -16.51
N LYS A 64 -5.05 2.96 -16.47
CA LYS A 64 -6.22 3.72 -16.01
C LYS A 64 -7.46 3.47 -16.86
N LYS A 65 -7.30 3.22 -18.15
CA LYS A 65 -8.42 2.95 -19.05
C LYS A 65 -9.18 1.68 -18.68
N SER A 66 -8.53 0.74 -17.99
CA SER A 66 -9.13 -0.52 -17.58
C SER A 66 -9.60 -0.52 -16.12
N TYR A 67 -9.57 0.61 -15.43
CA TYR A 67 -10.03 0.71 -14.05
C TYR A 67 -11.53 0.42 -13.94
N THR A 68 -11.89 -0.41 -12.97
CA THR A 68 -13.27 -0.60 -12.55
C THR A 68 -13.36 -0.30 -11.06
N PHE A 69 -14.55 -0.04 -10.56
CA PHE A 69 -14.75 0.17 -9.12
C PHE A 69 -14.28 -1.04 -8.33
N LYS A 70 -14.63 -2.24 -8.78
CA LYS A 70 -14.22 -3.48 -8.11
C LYS A 70 -12.70 -3.63 -8.08
N ASP A 71 -12.03 -3.39 -9.20
CA ASP A 71 -10.57 -3.47 -9.29
C ASP A 71 -9.90 -2.47 -8.34
N LEU A 72 -10.32 -1.22 -8.38
CA LEU A 72 -9.79 -0.20 -7.49
C LEU A 72 -10.02 -0.55 -6.01
N TYR A 73 -11.24 -0.97 -5.69
CA TYR A 73 -11.58 -1.33 -4.32
C TYR A 73 -10.69 -2.47 -3.79
N GLU A 74 -10.53 -3.52 -4.57
CA GLU A 74 -9.72 -4.67 -4.18
C GLU A 74 -8.25 -4.30 -4.01
N ARG A 75 -7.70 -3.52 -4.94
CA ARG A 75 -6.29 -3.10 -4.87
C ARG A 75 -6.03 -2.17 -3.70
N ILE A 76 -6.89 -1.19 -3.50
CA ILE A 76 -6.76 -0.23 -2.38
C ILE A 76 -6.93 -0.95 -1.05
N SER A 77 -7.93 -1.82 -0.92
CA SER A 77 -8.15 -2.60 0.30
C SER A 77 -6.94 -3.46 0.65
N ARG A 78 -6.35 -4.11 -0.35
CA ARG A 78 -5.15 -4.92 -0.16
C ARG A 78 -3.96 -4.08 0.32
N ALA A 79 -3.79 -2.89 -0.25
CA ALA A 79 -2.71 -1.98 0.16
C ALA A 79 -2.91 -1.48 1.59
N VAL A 80 -4.13 -1.11 1.95
CA VAL A 80 -4.47 -0.66 3.31
C VAL A 80 -4.22 -1.77 4.33
N GLU A 81 -4.65 -2.99 4.03
CA GLU A 81 -4.41 -4.13 4.92
C GLU A 81 -2.91 -4.36 5.15
N LYS A 82 -2.09 -4.25 4.12
CA LYS A 82 -0.64 -4.38 4.24
C LYS A 82 -0.05 -3.27 5.11
N MET A 83 -0.53 -2.05 4.96
CA MET A 83 -0.10 -0.93 5.80
C MET A 83 -0.44 -1.18 7.27
N ILE A 84 -1.65 -1.67 7.56
CA ILE A 84 -2.08 -1.99 8.91
C ILE A 84 -1.19 -3.08 9.52
N GLU A 85 -0.89 -4.13 8.77
CA GLU A 85 0.00 -5.21 9.22
C GLU A 85 1.39 -4.69 9.60
N GLN A 86 1.84 -3.63 8.95
CA GLN A 86 3.15 -3.02 9.19
C GLN A 86 3.14 -1.93 10.27
N GLY A 87 2.01 -1.73 10.94
CA GLY A 87 1.91 -0.79 12.05
C GLY A 87 1.48 0.62 11.69
N VAL A 88 1.07 0.85 10.45
CA VAL A 88 0.56 2.17 10.01
C VAL A 88 -0.87 2.35 10.51
N THR A 89 -1.14 3.45 11.19
CA THR A 89 -2.47 3.78 11.73
C THR A 89 -3.08 5.01 11.08
N HIS A 90 -2.26 5.86 10.49
CA HIS A 90 -2.68 7.08 9.79
C HIS A 90 -2.01 7.14 8.45
N CYS A 91 -2.77 7.42 7.40
CA CYS A 91 -2.21 7.52 6.06
C CYS A 91 -2.91 8.63 5.27
N ARG A 92 -2.10 9.38 4.52
CA ARG A 92 -2.60 10.33 3.53
C ARG A 92 -2.32 9.75 2.15
N SER A 93 -3.38 9.54 1.37
CA SER A 93 -3.26 9.06 0.01
C SER A 93 -3.68 10.14 -0.98
N PHE A 94 -2.94 10.26 -2.06
CA PHE A 94 -3.32 11.07 -3.22
C PHE A 94 -4.01 10.16 -4.22
N ILE A 95 -5.09 10.63 -4.79
CA ILE A 95 -5.89 9.88 -5.77
C ILE A 95 -5.97 10.73 -7.04
N ASP A 96 -5.62 10.13 -8.17
CA ASP A 96 -5.74 10.81 -9.46
C ASP A 96 -7.22 10.86 -9.87
N ALA A 97 -7.70 12.06 -10.16
CA ALA A 97 -9.02 12.26 -10.71
C ALA A 97 -8.84 13.06 -12.01
N ASP A 98 -9.06 12.42 -13.14
CA ASP A 98 -8.87 13.01 -14.45
C ASP A 98 -9.94 12.52 -15.43
N GLU A 99 -9.83 12.92 -16.70
CA GLU A 99 -10.80 12.57 -17.73
C GLU A 99 -10.92 11.06 -18.00
N LEU A 100 -9.88 10.28 -17.63
CA LEU A 100 -9.89 8.82 -17.87
C LEU A 100 -10.59 8.06 -16.73
N VAL A 101 -10.43 8.52 -15.49
CA VAL A 101 -10.97 7.86 -14.29
C VAL A 101 -12.21 8.54 -13.75
N GLY A 102 -12.43 9.80 -14.13
CA GLY A 102 -13.50 10.62 -13.58
C GLY A 102 -13.12 11.19 -12.20
N SER A 103 -14.09 11.77 -11.56
CA SER A 103 -13.92 12.39 -10.25
C SER A 103 -14.53 11.55 -9.14
#